data_0083043cd77cb497aa1e28eaff0f754e
#
_entry.id   0083043cd77cb497aa1e28eaff0f754e
#
_cell.length_a   1.000
_cell.length_b   1.000
_cell.length_c   1.000
_cell.angle_alpha   90.00
_cell.angle_beta   90.00
_cell.angle_gamma   90.00
#
_symmetry.space_group_name_H-M   'P 1'
#
loop_
_entity.id
_entity.type
_entity.pdbx_description
1 polymer ?
#
loop_
_entity_poly.entity_id
_entity_poly.type
_entity_poly.pdbx_seq_one_letter_code
_entity_poly.pdbx_strand_id
1 'polypeptide(L)'
;MSQKDIEDKIPIYKLKTTEEIMEYYNIWGEKNKYDRDMVDWNYTGPKETVAEFKKYALNKEIKIFDAGCGTGLVGIELKKYDYLNIDGADLSKKLLDLVPKGYYKKLKQVDLNKPIKIENDLYDAVICVGTFTFGHVKPHALDEFIRITKNKGLICFTINEGIYEKYGFDKKIEQLKKNKLWNVKEFFKSDYIASKDVNAWLCLAEVTK
;
A
#
# COMPACT_ATOMS: atom_id res chain seq x y z
N MET A 1 14.48 -17.77 -5.79
CA MET A 1 13.55 -17.71 -6.93
C MET A 1 14.03 -16.64 -7.88
N SER A 2 14.03 -16.86 -9.18
CA SER A 2 14.43 -15.81 -10.11
C SER A 2 13.30 -14.76 -10.24
N GLN A 3 13.64 -13.55 -10.61
CA GLN A 3 12.69 -12.46 -10.81
C GLN A 3 11.65 -12.77 -11.91
N LYS A 4 12.07 -13.49 -12.95
CA LYS A 4 11.17 -13.93 -14.03
C LYS A 4 10.11 -14.89 -13.50
N ASP A 5 10.46 -15.72 -12.52
CA ASP A 5 9.52 -16.66 -11.90
C ASP A 5 8.41 -15.94 -11.15
N ILE A 6 8.69 -14.78 -10.54
CA ILE A 6 7.69 -13.96 -9.82
C ILE A 6 6.78 -13.22 -10.80
N GLU A 7 7.34 -12.63 -11.87
CA GLU A 7 6.55 -11.93 -12.91
C GLU A 7 5.57 -12.89 -13.62
N ASP A 8 5.92 -14.17 -13.75
CA ASP A 8 5.09 -15.18 -14.41
C ASP A 8 3.92 -15.69 -13.52
N LYS A 9 3.99 -15.52 -12.20
CA LYS A 9 2.98 -16.02 -11.27
C LYS A 9 1.67 -15.24 -11.29
N ILE A 10 1.73 -13.95 -11.58
CA ILE A 10 0.58 -13.04 -11.53
C ILE A 10 0.52 -12.22 -12.83
N PRO A 11 -0.55 -12.32 -13.62
CA PRO A 11 -0.61 -11.72 -14.96
C PRO A 11 -0.32 -10.20 -14.99
N ILE A 12 -0.81 -9.45 -14.00
CA ILE A 12 -0.63 -7.99 -13.93
C ILE A 12 0.85 -7.58 -13.82
N TYR A 13 1.73 -8.46 -13.34
CA TYR A 13 3.16 -8.15 -13.19
C TYR A 13 3.90 -8.02 -14.52
N LYS A 14 3.29 -8.48 -15.62
CA LYS A 14 3.84 -8.35 -16.99
C LYS A 14 3.53 -7.01 -17.63
N LEU A 15 2.55 -6.27 -17.11
CA LEU A 15 2.12 -4.98 -17.64
C LEU A 15 3.14 -3.89 -17.32
N LYS A 16 3.31 -2.93 -18.25
CA LYS A 16 4.39 -1.95 -18.16
C LYS A 16 3.90 -0.50 -18.12
N THR A 17 2.71 -0.24 -18.66
CA THR A 17 2.15 1.10 -18.73
C THR A 17 1.00 1.28 -17.76
N THR A 18 0.77 2.54 -17.36
CA THR A 18 -0.34 2.90 -16.47
C THR A 18 -1.69 2.54 -17.13
N GLU A 19 -1.80 2.76 -18.44
CA GLU A 19 -3.01 2.47 -19.23
C GLU A 19 -3.34 0.96 -19.21
N GLU A 20 -2.34 0.10 -19.49
CA GLU A 20 -2.52 -1.36 -19.44
C GLU A 20 -2.94 -1.83 -18.04
N ILE A 21 -2.32 -1.29 -16.99
CA ILE A 21 -2.64 -1.60 -15.60
C ILE A 21 -4.07 -1.17 -15.26
N MET A 22 -4.47 0.03 -15.68
CA MET A 22 -5.82 0.54 -15.45
C MET A 22 -6.88 -0.32 -16.17
N GLU A 23 -6.63 -0.69 -17.43
CA GLU A 23 -7.54 -1.57 -18.17
C GLU A 23 -7.67 -2.94 -17.51
N TYR A 24 -6.55 -3.50 -17.07
CA TYR A 24 -6.54 -4.77 -16.34
C TYR A 24 -7.38 -4.70 -15.06
N TYR A 25 -7.21 -3.65 -14.24
CA TYR A 25 -8.01 -3.45 -13.03
C TYR A 25 -9.49 -3.21 -13.33
N ASN A 26 -9.83 -2.53 -14.42
CA ASN A 26 -11.22 -2.34 -14.82
C ASN A 26 -11.90 -3.68 -15.12
N ILE A 27 -11.22 -4.58 -15.82
CA ILE A 27 -11.71 -5.94 -16.11
C ILE A 27 -11.70 -6.79 -14.82
N TRP A 28 -10.63 -6.71 -14.05
CA TRP A 28 -10.47 -7.50 -12.83
C TRP A 28 -11.46 -7.13 -11.72
N GLY A 29 -11.89 -5.86 -11.66
CA GLY A 29 -12.95 -5.40 -10.76
C GLY A 29 -14.36 -5.86 -11.14
N GLU A 30 -14.56 -6.41 -12.35
CA GLU A 30 -15.88 -6.88 -12.75
C GLU A 30 -16.36 -8.05 -11.90
N LYS A 31 -17.66 -8.00 -11.53
CA LYS A 31 -18.31 -9.05 -10.72
C LYS A 31 -17.54 -9.44 -9.46
N ASN A 32 -16.82 -8.49 -8.85
CA ASN A 32 -15.96 -8.70 -7.67
C ASN A 32 -14.88 -9.78 -7.88
N LYS A 33 -14.40 -9.95 -9.11
CA LYS A 33 -13.38 -10.97 -9.41
C LYS A 33 -12.09 -10.71 -8.65
N TYR A 34 -11.68 -9.44 -8.51
CA TYR A 34 -10.50 -9.05 -7.75
C TYR A 34 -10.54 -9.62 -6.32
N ASP A 35 -11.60 -9.35 -5.56
CA ASP A 35 -11.70 -9.78 -4.17
C ASP A 35 -11.75 -11.31 -4.04
N ARG A 36 -12.42 -12.00 -4.98
CA ARG A 36 -12.41 -13.47 -5.00
C ARG A 36 -11.01 -14.03 -5.24
N ASP A 37 -10.30 -13.50 -6.23
CA ASP A 37 -8.93 -13.93 -6.52
C ASP A 37 -8.00 -13.66 -5.31
N MET A 38 -8.18 -12.55 -4.58
CA MET A 38 -7.41 -12.27 -3.35
C MET A 38 -7.67 -13.31 -2.26
N VAL A 39 -8.91 -13.76 -2.11
CA VAL A 39 -9.27 -14.85 -1.19
C VAL A 39 -8.65 -16.18 -1.65
N ASP A 40 -8.84 -16.54 -2.92
CA ASP A 40 -8.35 -17.80 -3.50
C ASP A 40 -6.81 -17.88 -3.49
N TRP A 41 -6.13 -16.74 -3.61
CA TRP A 41 -4.68 -16.65 -3.56
C TRP A 41 -4.13 -16.56 -2.13
N ASN A 42 -4.99 -16.56 -1.13
CA ASN A 42 -4.62 -16.36 0.27
C ASN A 42 -3.74 -15.10 0.44
N TYR A 43 -4.27 -13.95 -0.02
CA TYR A 43 -3.59 -12.67 0.09
C TYR A 43 -3.62 -12.15 1.53
N THR A 44 -2.48 -12.21 2.21
CA THR A 44 -2.36 -11.87 3.64
C THR A 44 -1.91 -10.43 3.89
N GLY A 45 -1.45 -9.72 2.86
CA GLY A 45 -0.84 -8.40 2.98
C GLY A 45 -1.61 -7.40 3.85
N PRO A 46 -2.92 -7.16 3.64
CA PRO A 46 -3.71 -6.24 4.49
C PRO A 46 -3.73 -6.66 5.95
N LYS A 47 -3.98 -7.94 6.22
CA LYS A 47 -4.07 -8.50 7.58
C LYS A 47 -2.76 -8.37 8.34
N GLU A 48 -1.65 -8.75 7.73
CA GLU A 48 -0.31 -8.69 8.35
C GLU A 48 0.13 -7.24 8.58
N THR A 49 -0.08 -6.37 7.58
CA THR A 49 0.26 -4.96 7.71
C THR A 49 -0.50 -4.28 8.83
N VAL A 50 -1.81 -4.50 8.94
CA VAL A 50 -2.62 -3.94 10.03
C VAL A 50 -2.28 -4.55 11.38
N ALA A 51 -1.94 -5.85 11.42
CA ALA A 51 -1.49 -6.52 12.65
C ALA A 51 -0.18 -5.92 13.16
N GLU A 52 0.74 -5.54 12.28
CA GLU A 52 1.98 -4.87 12.66
C GLU A 52 1.72 -3.40 13.04
N PHE A 53 0.99 -2.67 12.20
CA PHE A 53 0.65 -1.26 12.41
C PHE A 53 0.02 -0.98 13.78
N LYS A 54 -0.94 -1.80 14.22
CA LYS A 54 -1.65 -1.59 15.49
C LYS A 54 -0.77 -1.71 16.74
N LYS A 55 0.42 -2.30 16.65
CA LYS A 55 1.36 -2.38 17.77
C LYS A 55 1.94 -1.00 18.12
N TYR A 56 2.02 -0.12 17.13
CA TYR A 56 2.59 1.23 17.24
C TYR A 56 1.49 2.32 17.27
N ALA A 57 0.37 2.10 16.60
CA ALA A 57 -0.74 3.04 16.51
C ALA A 57 -1.77 2.80 17.62
N LEU A 58 -1.42 3.12 18.87
CA LEU A 58 -2.27 2.81 20.04
C LEU A 58 -3.55 3.67 20.09
N ASN A 59 -3.49 4.93 19.64
CA ASN A 59 -4.66 5.80 19.55
C ASN A 59 -5.53 5.42 18.34
N LYS A 60 -6.81 5.16 18.55
CA LYS A 60 -7.76 4.75 17.50
C LYS A 60 -8.37 5.93 16.73
N GLU A 61 -8.30 7.12 17.29
CA GLU A 61 -8.85 8.35 16.68
C GLU A 61 -7.93 8.98 15.62
N ILE A 62 -6.77 8.39 15.37
CA ILE A 62 -5.80 8.88 14.39
C ILE A 62 -6.40 8.92 12.99
N LYS A 63 -5.99 9.92 12.23
CA LYS A 63 -6.38 10.08 10.83
C LYS A 63 -5.41 9.31 9.93
N ILE A 64 -5.94 8.34 9.21
CA ILE A 64 -5.16 7.42 8.37
C ILE A 64 -5.43 7.72 6.90
N PHE A 65 -4.39 7.68 6.08
CA PHE A 65 -4.47 7.68 4.62
C PHE A 65 -4.08 6.31 4.08
N ASP A 66 -5.02 5.65 3.41
CA ASP A 66 -4.79 4.38 2.72
C ASP A 66 -4.45 4.65 1.25
N ALA A 67 -3.18 4.55 0.92
CA ALA A 67 -2.61 4.89 -0.37
C ALA A 67 -2.57 3.66 -1.29
N GLY A 68 -3.40 3.67 -2.34
CA GLY A 68 -3.64 2.51 -3.19
C GLY A 68 -4.64 1.55 -2.54
N CYS A 69 -5.77 2.10 -2.06
CA CYS A 69 -6.73 1.34 -1.25
C CYS A 69 -7.51 0.27 -2.03
N GLY A 70 -7.49 0.29 -3.36
CA GLY A 70 -8.19 -0.69 -4.20
C GLY A 70 -9.68 -0.80 -3.87
N THR A 71 -10.12 -2.03 -3.57
CA THR A 71 -11.48 -2.35 -3.11
C THR A 71 -11.69 -2.15 -1.61
N GLY A 72 -10.66 -1.67 -0.87
CA GLY A 72 -10.76 -1.33 0.54
C GLY A 72 -10.37 -2.42 1.53
N LEU A 73 -9.61 -3.43 1.11
CA LEU A 73 -9.21 -4.55 1.98
C LEU A 73 -8.47 -4.09 3.24
N VAL A 74 -7.62 -3.06 3.14
CA VAL A 74 -6.91 -2.47 4.30
C VAL A 74 -7.90 -1.78 5.24
N GLY A 75 -8.84 -0.99 4.70
CA GLY A 75 -9.88 -0.34 5.51
C GLY A 75 -10.78 -1.33 6.24
N ILE A 76 -11.08 -2.48 5.61
CA ILE A 76 -11.82 -3.58 6.23
C ILE A 76 -11.04 -4.14 7.44
N GLU A 77 -9.73 -4.36 7.29
CA GLU A 77 -8.89 -4.85 8.38
C GLU A 77 -8.72 -3.81 9.50
N LEU A 78 -8.50 -2.54 9.15
CA LEU A 78 -8.39 -1.44 10.12
C LEU A 78 -9.64 -1.30 10.98
N LYS A 79 -10.82 -1.41 10.38
CA LYS A 79 -12.10 -1.31 11.09
C LYS A 79 -12.31 -2.39 12.15
N LYS A 80 -11.72 -3.59 11.98
CA LYS A 80 -11.77 -4.67 12.98
C LYS A 80 -11.06 -4.28 14.29
N TYR A 81 -10.23 -3.23 14.26
CA TYR A 81 -9.48 -2.71 15.40
C TYR A 81 -9.87 -1.28 15.76
N ASP A 82 -11.09 -0.86 15.38
CA ASP A 82 -11.70 0.43 15.69
C ASP A 82 -11.01 1.67 15.09
N TYR A 83 -10.19 1.51 14.04
CA TYR A 83 -9.73 2.65 13.27
C TYR A 83 -10.81 3.06 12.28
N LEU A 84 -11.46 4.20 12.54
CA LEU A 84 -12.65 4.64 11.79
C LEU A 84 -12.43 5.93 11.00
N ASN A 85 -11.30 6.60 11.20
CA ASN A 85 -10.99 7.88 10.54
C ASN A 85 -10.01 7.66 9.38
N ILE A 86 -10.50 7.03 8.31
CA ILE A 86 -9.70 6.60 7.17
C ILE A 86 -10.15 7.36 5.92
N ASP A 87 -9.19 8.01 5.24
CA ASP A 87 -9.33 8.48 3.87
C ASP A 87 -8.58 7.51 2.94
N GLY A 88 -9.12 7.21 1.76
CA GLY A 88 -8.50 6.30 0.80
C GLY A 88 -8.27 6.95 -0.55
N ALA A 89 -7.27 6.48 -1.28
CA ALA A 89 -7.02 6.86 -2.65
C ALA A 89 -6.55 5.67 -3.49
N ASP A 90 -6.99 5.63 -4.74
CA ASP A 90 -6.55 4.65 -5.72
C ASP A 90 -6.55 5.25 -7.13
N LEU A 91 -5.77 4.69 -8.04
CA LEU A 91 -5.75 5.09 -9.43
C LEU A 91 -7.03 4.62 -10.15
N SER A 92 -7.53 3.43 -9.81
CA SER A 92 -8.70 2.82 -10.44
C SER A 92 -10.00 3.32 -9.83
N LYS A 93 -10.73 4.16 -10.57
CA LYS A 93 -12.09 4.56 -10.20
C LYS A 93 -13.02 3.35 -10.03
N LYS A 94 -12.84 2.31 -10.84
CA LYS A 94 -13.64 1.09 -10.79
C LYS A 94 -13.48 0.36 -9.46
N LEU A 95 -12.24 0.22 -8.96
CA LEU A 95 -12.01 -0.39 -7.65
C LEU A 95 -12.56 0.47 -6.51
N LEU A 96 -12.39 1.79 -6.58
CA LEU A 96 -12.97 2.72 -5.60
C LEU A 96 -14.49 2.58 -5.50
N ASP A 97 -15.18 2.35 -6.62
CA ASP A 97 -16.63 2.17 -6.66
C ASP A 97 -17.11 0.85 -6.00
N LEU A 98 -16.18 -0.11 -5.82
CA LEU A 98 -16.45 -1.38 -5.15
C LEU A 98 -16.20 -1.32 -3.63
N VAL A 99 -15.57 -0.25 -3.14
CA VAL A 99 -15.31 -0.10 -1.70
C VAL A 99 -16.62 -0.12 -0.91
N PRO A 100 -16.76 -0.98 0.10
CA PRO A 100 -17.98 -1.03 0.91
C PRO A 100 -18.25 0.30 1.61
N LYS A 101 -19.52 0.73 1.63
CA LYS A 101 -19.92 1.98 2.27
C LYS A 101 -19.59 1.99 3.78
N GLY A 102 -19.13 3.13 4.27
CA GLY A 102 -18.87 3.35 5.70
C GLY A 102 -17.51 2.84 6.21
N TYR A 103 -16.62 2.40 5.32
CA TYR A 103 -15.24 2.04 5.70
C TYR A 103 -14.27 3.21 5.58
N TYR A 104 -14.55 4.16 4.68
CA TYR A 104 -13.72 5.35 4.47
C TYR A 104 -14.56 6.61 4.63
N LYS A 105 -13.95 7.68 5.15
CA LYS A 105 -14.56 9.01 5.22
C LYS A 105 -14.56 9.69 3.85
N LYS A 106 -13.46 9.52 3.10
CA LYS A 106 -13.28 10.05 1.75
C LYS A 106 -12.57 9.03 0.87
N LEU A 107 -12.98 8.98 -0.38
CA LEU A 107 -12.30 8.20 -1.43
C LEU A 107 -11.97 9.15 -2.59
N LYS A 108 -10.74 9.11 -3.09
CA LYS A 108 -10.28 9.96 -4.18
C LYS A 108 -9.54 9.14 -5.23
N GLN A 109 -9.78 9.45 -6.50
CA GLN A 109 -8.95 8.94 -7.57
C GLN A 109 -7.63 9.71 -7.62
N VAL A 110 -6.50 9.04 -7.44
CA VAL A 110 -5.15 9.64 -7.36
C VAL A 110 -4.13 8.73 -8.01
N ASP A 111 -3.28 9.32 -8.84
CA ASP A 111 -2.06 8.67 -9.33
C ASP A 111 -0.92 8.96 -8.33
N LEU A 112 -0.52 7.95 -7.59
CA LEU A 112 0.53 8.05 -6.57
C LEU A 112 1.95 8.24 -7.16
N ASN A 113 2.12 8.13 -8.48
CA ASN A 113 3.36 8.50 -9.16
C ASN A 113 3.45 10.01 -9.44
N LYS A 114 2.42 10.77 -9.09
CA LYS A 114 2.36 12.24 -9.25
C LYS A 114 2.24 12.94 -7.90
N PRO A 115 2.57 14.24 -7.80
CA PRO A 115 2.36 15.01 -6.57
C PRO A 115 0.92 14.90 -6.10
N ILE A 116 0.72 14.51 -4.85
CA ILE A 116 -0.60 14.31 -4.27
C ILE A 116 -1.16 15.66 -3.79
N LYS A 117 -2.37 16.02 -4.26
CA LYS A 117 -3.06 17.24 -3.83
C LYS A 117 -3.64 17.09 -2.42
N ILE A 118 -2.77 16.96 -1.45
CA ILE A 118 -3.02 16.83 -0.01
C ILE A 118 -2.07 17.80 0.71
N GLU A 119 -2.53 18.46 1.74
CA GLU A 119 -1.72 19.35 2.57
C GLU A 119 -0.60 18.58 3.31
N ASN A 120 0.48 19.30 3.64
CA ASN A 120 1.54 18.74 4.49
C ASN A 120 0.97 18.42 5.87
N ASP A 121 1.53 17.40 6.54
CA ASP A 121 1.24 17.09 7.94
C ASP A 121 -0.25 16.89 8.27
N LEU A 122 -1.02 16.38 7.29
CA LEU A 122 -2.46 16.18 7.46
C LEU A 122 -2.82 14.88 8.19
N TYR A 123 -2.04 13.81 7.97
CA TYR A 123 -2.35 12.47 8.46
C TYR A 123 -1.43 12.07 9.62
N ASP A 124 -1.99 11.34 10.59
CA ASP A 124 -1.23 10.72 11.65
C ASP A 124 -0.56 9.43 11.17
N ALA A 125 -1.11 8.80 10.13
CA ALA A 125 -0.49 7.65 9.50
C ALA A 125 -0.82 7.53 8.01
N VAL A 126 0.10 6.91 7.26
CA VAL A 126 -0.10 6.44 5.89
C VAL A 126 0.09 4.92 5.86
N ILE A 127 -0.85 4.21 5.24
CA ILE A 127 -0.74 2.78 4.97
C ILE A 127 -0.78 2.56 3.46
N CYS A 128 0.09 1.68 2.92
CA CYS A 128 0.16 1.41 1.50
C CYS A 128 0.46 -0.08 1.28
N VAL A 129 -0.54 -0.86 0.92
CA VAL A 129 -0.44 -2.32 0.80
C VAL A 129 -0.81 -2.77 -0.60
N GLY A 130 0.04 -3.61 -1.22
CA GLY A 130 -0.23 -4.14 -2.56
C GLY A 130 0.07 -3.19 -3.72
N THR A 131 0.55 -1.99 -3.42
CA THR A 131 0.72 -0.91 -4.39
C THR A 131 2.14 -0.83 -4.94
N PHE A 132 3.15 -1.09 -4.09
CA PHE A 132 4.55 -1.18 -4.54
C PHE A 132 4.81 -2.58 -5.12
N THR A 133 4.45 -2.73 -6.38
CA THR A 133 4.60 -3.96 -7.15
C THR A 133 4.98 -3.67 -8.60
N PHE A 134 5.11 -4.71 -9.44
CA PHE A 134 5.54 -4.59 -10.83
C PHE A 134 4.65 -3.63 -11.63
N GLY A 135 5.28 -2.68 -12.33
CA GLY A 135 4.59 -1.73 -13.21
C GLY A 135 3.83 -0.60 -12.50
N HIS A 136 3.64 -0.66 -11.20
CA HIS A 136 2.82 0.29 -10.43
C HIS A 136 3.62 1.49 -9.90
N VAL A 137 3.46 1.80 -8.62
CA VAL A 137 4.00 2.99 -7.96
C VAL A 137 5.50 2.84 -7.69
N LYS A 138 6.24 3.92 -7.88
CA LYS A 138 7.69 3.98 -7.77
C LYS A 138 8.13 4.50 -6.38
N PRO A 139 9.42 4.29 -5.99
CA PRO A 139 9.92 4.66 -4.66
C PRO A 139 9.79 6.14 -4.28
N HIS A 140 9.70 7.05 -5.27
CA HIS A 140 9.54 8.48 -5.01
C HIS A 140 8.21 8.84 -4.32
N ALA A 141 7.19 7.97 -4.41
CA ALA A 141 5.94 8.16 -3.67
C ALA A 141 6.17 8.22 -2.15
N LEU A 142 7.24 7.62 -1.64
CA LEU A 142 7.60 7.69 -0.21
C LEU A 142 7.90 9.14 0.24
N ASP A 143 8.38 10.02 -0.65
CA ASP A 143 8.58 11.45 -0.33
C ASP A 143 7.23 12.13 -0.05
N GLU A 144 6.23 11.84 -0.86
CA GLU A 144 4.88 12.35 -0.66
C GLU A 144 4.23 11.78 0.61
N PHE A 145 4.46 10.49 0.89
CA PHE A 145 3.97 9.88 2.14
C PHE A 145 4.57 10.56 3.36
N ILE A 146 5.89 10.84 3.35
CA ILE A 146 6.53 11.62 4.43
C ILE A 146 5.94 13.03 4.51
N ARG A 147 5.75 13.70 3.37
CA ARG A 147 5.26 15.07 3.31
C ARG A 147 3.87 15.21 3.96
N ILE A 148 2.94 14.29 3.64
CA ILE A 148 1.55 14.35 4.13
C ILE A 148 1.38 13.78 5.54
N THR A 149 2.37 13.04 6.05
CA THR A 149 2.36 12.46 7.40
C THR A 149 2.93 13.46 8.40
N LYS A 150 2.30 13.62 9.55
CA LYS A 150 2.77 14.46 10.65
C LYS A 150 4.12 13.98 11.19
N ASN A 151 4.86 14.89 11.84
CA ASN A 151 6.00 14.49 12.66
C ASN A 151 5.55 13.48 13.74
N LYS A 152 6.33 12.41 13.96
CA LYS A 152 6.00 11.24 14.79
C LYS A 152 4.81 10.40 14.27
N GLY A 153 4.28 10.71 13.10
CA GLY A 153 3.30 9.87 12.42
C GLY A 153 3.93 8.61 11.83
N LEU A 154 3.10 7.63 11.51
CA LEU A 154 3.54 6.31 11.05
C LEU A 154 3.35 6.14 9.55
N ILE A 155 4.29 5.47 8.90
CA ILE A 155 4.15 4.99 7.52
C ILE A 155 4.36 3.49 7.52
N CYS A 156 3.33 2.73 7.10
CA CYS A 156 3.39 1.27 7.04
C CYS A 156 3.06 0.79 5.62
N PHE A 157 3.95 0.03 5.00
CA PHE A 157 3.76 -0.37 3.61
C PHE A 157 4.39 -1.72 3.29
N THR A 158 3.94 -2.31 2.17
CA THR A 158 4.53 -3.52 1.63
C THR A 158 5.20 -3.24 0.29
N ILE A 159 6.32 -3.91 0.02
CA ILE A 159 7.02 -3.90 -1.27
C ILE A 159 7.14 -5.34 -1.75
N ASN A 160 6.63 -5.63 -2.95
CA ASN A 160 6.82 -6.94 -3.56
C ASN A 160 8.31 -7.29 -3.64
N GLU A 161 8.69 -8.50 -3.24
CA GLU A 161 10.09 -8.92 -3.15
C GLU A 161 10.84 -8.78 -4.48
N GLY A 162 10.16 -9.01 -5.61
CA GLY A 162 10.77 -8.99 -6.93
C GLY A 162 11.13 -7.58 -7.44
N ILE A 163 10.65 -6.51 -6.79
CA ILE A 163 10.96 -5.13 -7.20
C ILE A 163 11.81 -4.37 -6.18
N TYR A 164 12.06 -4.93 -5.00
CA TYR A 164 12.71 -4.24 -3.89
C TYR A 164 14.04 -3.58 -4.30
N GLU A 165 14.97 -4.35 -4.83
CA GLU A 165 16.24 -3.83 -5.35
C GLU A 165 16.09 -3.29 -6.78
N LYS A 166 15.32 -3.99 -7.63
CA LYS A 166 15.16 -3.65 -9.05
C LYS A 166 14.67 -2.23 -9.29
N TYR A 167 13.74 -1.75 -8.45
CA TYR A 167 13.19 -0.39 -8.58
C TYR A 167 13.85 0.60 -7.64
N GLY A 168 14.84 0.17 -6.84
CA GLY A 168 15.61 1.03 -5.96
C GLY A 168 14.90 1.42 -4.67
N PHE A 169 13.97 0.59 -4.19
CA PHE A 169 13.34 0.79 -2.88
C PHE A 169 14.36 0.68 -1.74
N ASP A 170 15.33 -0.25 -1.84
CA ASP A 170 16.46 -0.40 -0.94
C ASP A 170 17.22 0.92 -0.76
N LYS A 171 17.61 1.53 -1.87
CA LYS A 171 18.34 2.81 -1.91
C LYS A 171 17.48 3.95 -1.36
N LYS A 172 16.19 3.96 -1.70
CA LYS A 172 15.26 5.01 -1.24
C LYS A 172 15.07 4.95 0.28
N ILE A 173 14.86 3.77 0.83
CA ILE A 173 14.71 3.55 2.28
C ILE A 173 15.96 4.03 3.03
N GLU A 174 17.14 3.64 2.58
CA GLU A 174 18.41 4.07 3.19
C GLU A 174 18.67 5.58 3.02
N GLN A 175 18.30 6.17 1.88
CA GLN A 175 18.38 7.62 1.67
C GLN A 175 17.53 8.39 2.69
N LEU A 176 16.26 7.98 2.87
CA LEU A 176 15.34 8.62 3.80
C LEU A 176 15.83 8.50 5.26
N LYS A 177 16.37 7.34 5.62
CA LYS A 177 16.99 7.10 6.92
C LYS A 177 18.25 7.97 7.14
N LYS A 178 19.16 8.02 6.16
CA LYS A 178 20.36 8.86 6.20
C LYS A 178 20.02 10.36 6.34
N ASN A 179 18.96 10.78 5.67
CA ASN A 179 18.47 12.17 5.73
C ASN A 179 17.66 12.46 7.02
N LYS A 180 17.52 11.47 7.91
CA LYS A 180 16.77 11.58 9.18
C LYS A 180 15.30 12.00 8.97
N LEU A 181 14.68 11.60 7.88
CA LEU A 181 13.27 11.89 7.57
C LEU A 181 12.32 10.87 8.19
N TRP A 182 12.84 9.72 8.56
CA TRP A 182 12.13 8.68 9.31
C TRP A 182 13.05 7.78 10.13
N ASN A 183 12.45 7.07 11.07
CA ASN A 183 13.08 6.00 11.84
C ASN A 183 12.33 4.69 11.55
N VAL A 184 12.99 3.74 10.89
CA VAL A 184 12.42 2.42 10.61
C VAL A 184 12.32 1.63 11.90
N LYS A 185 11.11 1.23 12.27
CA LYS A 185 10.81 0.45 13.48
C LYS A 185 10.78 -1.05 13.17
N GLU A 186 10.18 -1.42 12.03
CA GLU A 186 10.08 -2.80 11.58
C GLU A 186 10.43 -2.90 10.10
N PHE A 187 11.19 -3.92 9.74
CA PHE A 187 11.49 -4.25 8.36
C PHE A 187 11.77 -5.75 8.23
N PHE A 188 10.84 -6.48 7.66
CA PHE A 188 10.96 -7.94 7.53
C PHE A 188 10.20 -8.46 6.31
N LYS A 189 10.52 -9.69 5.90
CA LYS A 189 9.79 -10.42 4.87
C LYS A 189 8.55 -11.04 5.45
N SER A 190 7.40 -10.81 4.80
CA SER A 190 6.12 -11.42 5.15
C SER A 190 5.58 -12.27 4.01
N ASP A 191 4.76 -13.25 4.33
CA ASP A 191 3.96 -13.98 3.37
C ASP A 191 2.94 -13.01 2.78
N TYR A 192 2.94 -12.87 1.47
CA TYR A 192 2.16 -11.83 0.82
C TYR A 192 1.00 -12.39 0.00
N ILE A 193 1.32 -13.33 -0.89
CA ILE A 193 0.35 -14.13 -1.64
C ILE A 193 0.77 -15.60 -1.49
N ALA A 194 0.34 -16.21 -0.39
CA ALA A 194 0.85 -17.49 0.06
C ALA A 194 0.64 -18.63 -0.96
N SER A 195 -0.53 -18.69 -1.63
CA SER A 195 -0.79 -19.73 -2.62
C SER A 195 0.06 -19.60 -3.90
N LYS A 196 0.71 -18.47 -4.10
CA LYS A 196 1.57 -18.18 -5.25
C LYS A 196 3.06 -18.17 -4.86
N ASP A 197 3.39 -18.39 -3.59
CA ASP A 197 4.75 -18.28 -3.07
C ASP A 197 5.40 -16.95 -3.51
N VAL A 198 4.68 -15.84 -3.26
CA VAL A 198 5.12 -14.47 -3.51
C VAL A 198 5.16 -13.74 -2.19
N ASN A 199 6.35 -13.28 -1.79
CA ASN A 199 6.58 -12.54 -0.56
C ASN A 199 6.61 -11.03 -0.81
N ALA A 200 6.51 -10.28 0.29
CA ALA A 200 6.78 -8.85 0.31
C ALA A 200 7.66 -8.46 1.49
N TRP A 201 8.38 -7.36 1.35
CA TRP A 201 8.98 -6.66 2.46
C TRP A 201 7.90 -5.79 3.12
N LEU A 202 7.66 -5.98 4.41
CA LEU A 202 6.84 -5.10 5.21
C LEU A 202 7.76 -4.11 5.92
N CYS A 203 7.47 -2.83 5.77
CA CYS A 203 8.18 -1.73 6.43
C CYS A 203 7.21 -0.91 7.27
N LEU A 204 7.57 -0.66 8.52
CA LEU A 204 6.92 0.33 9.37
C LEU A 204 7.96 1.33 9.85
N ALA A 205 7.73 2.61 9.60
CA ALA A 205 8.60 3.71 9.98
C ALA A 205 7.83 4.83 10.66
N GLU A 206 8.50 5.53 11.56
CA GLU A 206 8.02 6.75 12.21
C GLU A 206 8.70 7.97 11.57
N VAL A 207 7.92 8.93 11.13
CA VAL A 207 8.40 10.18 10.51
C VAL A 207 9.10 11.05 11.54
N THR A 208 10.28 11.58 11.17
CA THR A 208 11.12 12.45 12.03
C THR A 208 11.53 13.68 11.24
N LYS A 209 10.69 14.74 11.24
CA LYS A 209 10.94 16.00 10.53
C LYS A 209 10.57 17.21 11.38
#